data_f6b4501d7bc6d76bfb634a063c76af22
#
_entry.id   f6b4501d7bc6d76bfb634a063c76af22
#
_cell.length_a   1.000
_cell.length_b   1.000
_cell.length_c   1.000
_cell.angle_alpha   90.00
_cell.angle_beta   90.00
_cell.angle_gamma   90.00
#
_symmetry.space_group_name_H-M   'P 1'
#
loop_
_entity.id
_entity.type
_entity.pdbx_description
1 polymer ?
#
loop_
_entity_poly.entity_id
_entity_poly.type
_entity_poly.pdbx_seq_one_letter_code
_entity_poly.pdbx_strand_id
1 'polypeptide(L)'
;MPSSTGLVTAVSSRVASLLPDQVVAGAIRAVYPRVEPELACLAEFMPAGGTALDVGAWYGPWTQRMRKRADNVVAIEPNEELARSISGAFPDVRVVRAVASDHEGSAELFLPKDGPAVGTSSLELADGSSTSVTVPRITIDGLGLHDVRFLKIDVEGHELSALRGAAGTIDRDGPVLLIEVEERIQPIAPIFDLLDEWGYRGYVLPEREWVPLADFDIRANQRGAIARVTQSLARRVVLPRPRYVNSVLFKREGR
;
A
#
# COMPACT_ATOMS: atom_id res chain seq x y z
N MET A 1 -32.82 -10.70 -13.80
CA MET A 1 -31.83 -11.78 -13.82
C MET A 1 -30.54 -11.20 -13.30
N PRO A 2 -29.94 -11.71 -12.22
CA PRO A 2 -28.66 -11.20 -11.73
C PRO A 2 -27.58 -11.49 -12.79
N SER A 3 -26.78 -10.49 -13.13
CA SER A 3 -25.70 -10.61 -14.11
C SER A 3 -24.71 -11.68 -13.65
N SER A 4 -24.19 -12.47 -14.59
CA SER A 4 -23.18 -13.52 -14.32
C SER A 4 -21.94 -13.00 -13.57
N THR A 5 -21.68 -11.71 -13.62
CA THR A 5 -20.62 -10.99 -12.92
C THR A 5 -20.85 -10.94 -11.41
N GLY A 6 -22.09 -10.72 -10.94
CA GLY A 6 -22.43 -10.71 -9.52
C GLY A 6 -22.29 -12.09 -8.87
N LEU A 7 -22.56 -13.15 -9.64
CA LEU A 7 -22.49 -14.53 -9.13
C LEU A 7 -21.05 -14.98 -8.87
N VAL A 8 -20.11 -14.64 -9.77
CA VAL A 8 -18.68 -15.03 -9.64
C VAL A 8 -18.02 -14.27 -8.47
N THR A 9 -18.36 -13.00 -8.28
CA THR A 9 -17.84 -12.22 -7.14
C THR A 9 -18.43 -12.72 -5.83
N ALA A 10 -19.73 -13.04 -5.80
CA ALA A 10 -20.40 -13.58 -4.60
C ALA A 10 -19.92 -15.00 -4.25
N VAL A 11 -19.61 -15.84 -5.24
CA VAL A 11 -19.09 -17.20 -5.00
C VAL A 11 -17.64 -17.14 -4.50
N SER A 12 -16.80 -16.25 -5.04
CA SER A 12 -15.42 -16.09 -4.58
C SER A 12 -15.35 -15.52 -3.15
N SER A 13 -16.22 -14.58 -2.80
CA SER A 13 -16.30 -14.05 -1.42
C SER A 13 -16.85 -15.10 -0.43
N ARG A 14 -17.86 -15.90 -0.82
CA ARG A 14 -18.39 -16.97 0.03
C ARG A 14 -17.42 -18.13 0.23
N VAL A 15 -16.62 -18.46 -0.76
CA VAL A 15 -15.58 -19.50 -0.60
C VAL A 15 -14.43 -18.98 0.25
N ALA A 16 -14.04 -17.71 0.09
CA ALA A 16 -13.02 -17.09 0.93
C ALA A 16 -13.43 -17.02 2.41
N SER A 17 -14.71 -16.75 2.70
CA SER A 17 -15.21 -16.71 4.09
C SER A 17 -15.29 -18.09 4.79
N LEU A 18 -15.13 -19.19 4.05
CA LEU A 18 -15.07 -20.57 4.59
C LEU A 18 -13.64 -21.05 4.84
N LEU A 19 -12.62 -20.31 4.38
CA LEU A 19 -11.23 -20.67 4.55
C LEU A 19 -10.64 -19.96 5.78
N PRO A 20 -9.72 -20.60 6.52
CA PRO A 20 -8.97 -19.92 7.58
C PRO A 20 -8.23 -18.70 7.03
N ASP A 21 -8.24 -17.59 7.77
CA ASP A 21 -7.63 -16.31 7.35
C ASP A 21 -6.18 -16.43 6.91
N GLN A 22 -5.42 -17.33 7.54
CA GLN A 22 -4.02 -17.61 7.18
C GLN A 22 -3.89 -18.23 5.78
N VAL A 23 -4.86 -19.04 5.35
CA VAL A 23 -4.89 -19.63 3.99
C VAL A 23 -5.19 -18.55 2.97
N VAL A 24 -6.16 -17.68 3.27
CA VAL A 24 -6.50 -16.53 2.41
C VAL A 24 -5.31 -15.59 2.30
N ALA A 25 -4.68 -15.23 3.41
CA ALA A 25 -3.49 -14.38 3.45
C ALA A 25 -2.32 -15.01 2.67
N GLY A 26 -2.11 -16.32 2.80
CA GLY A 26 -1.09 -17.06 2.05
C GLY A 26 -1.34 -17.02 0.53
N ALA A 27 -2.59 -17.22 0.11
CA ALA A 27 -2.99 -17.15 -1.30
C ALA A 27 -2.80 -15.73 -1.87
N ILE A 28 -3.20 -14.69 -1.13
CA ILE A 28 -2.99 -13.28 -1.51
C ILE A 28 -1.50 -13.02 -1.73
N ARG A 29 -0.66 -13.35 -0.76
CA ARG A 29 0.81 -13.16 -0.85
C ARG A 29 1.43 -13.88 -2.05
N ALA A 30 0.93 -15.04 -2.42
CA ALA A 30 1.42 -15.80 -3.56
C ALA A 30 1.00 -15.22 -4.93
N VAL A 31 -0.22 -14.65 -5.01
CA VAL A 31 -0.81 -14.17 -6.27
C VAL A 31 -0.48 -12.68 -6.51
N TYR A 32 -0.31 -11.90 -5.46
CA TYR A 32 -0.20 -10.43 -5.53
C TYR A 32 0.91 -9.92 -6.48
N PRO A 33 2.10 -10.57 -6.60
CA PRO A 33 3.10 -10.15 -7.59
C PRO A 33 2.66 -10.24 -9.07
N ARG A 34 1.54 -10.93 -9.35
CA ARG A 34 0.93 -10.94 -10.69
C ARG A 34 -0.04 -9.79 -10.91
N VAL A 35 -0.47 -9.16 -9.84
CA VAL A 35 -1.38 -8.01 -9.83
C VAL A 35 -0.60 -6.71 -9.81
N GLU A 36 0.47 -6.67 -9.03
CA GLU A 36 1.39 -5.53 -8.91
C GLU A 36 2.77 -5.88 -9.48
N PRO A 37 3.05 -5.45 -10.71
CA PRO A 37 4.35 -5.69 -11.34
C PRO A 37 5.54 -5.08 -10.58
N GLU A 38 5.34 -3.96 -9.86
CA GLU A 38 6.36 -3.35 -9.01
C GLU A 38 6.81 -4.34 -7.93
N LEU A 39 5.87 -5.07 -7.32
CA LEU A 39 6.21 -6.09 -6.35
C LEU A 39 7.01 -7.25 -6.98
N ALA A 40 6.73 -7.57 -8.25
CA ALA A 40 7.47 -8.61 -8.97
C ALA A 40 8.93 -8.20 -9.22
N CYS A 41 9.18 -6.92 -9.53
CA CYS A 41 10.51 -6.37 -9.81
C CYS A 41 11.14 -5.63 -8.61
N LEU A 42 10.64 -5.83 -7.39
CA LEU A 42 11.12 -5.15 -6.16
C LEU A 42 12.65 -5.14 -6.04
N ALA A 43 13.31 -6.23 -6.43
CA ALA A 43 14.77 -6.34 -6.34
C ALA A 43 15.54 -5.38 -7.26
N GLU A 44 14.88 -4.79 -8.25
CA GLU A 44 15.51 -3.85 -9.19
C GLU A 44 15.65 -2.44 -8.60
N PHE A 45 14.80 -2.08 -7.64
CA PHE A 45 14.77 -0.72 -7.11
C PHE A 45 14.90 -0.63 -5.59
N MET A 46 14.55 -1.66 -4.84
CA MET A 46 14.72 -1.67 -3.38
C MET A 46 16.19 -1.97 -3.05
N PRO A 47 16.90 -1.10 -2.31
CA PRO A 47 18.25 -1.39 -1.83
C PRO A 47 18.28 -2.62 -0.93
N ALA A 48 19.41 -3.35 -0.92
CA ALA A 48 19.60 -4.46 -0.01
C ALA A 48 20.10 -3.98 1.37
N GLY A 49 19.78 -4.74 2.42
CA GLY A 49 20.16 -4.43 3.79
C GLY A 49 19.37 -3.28 4.42
N GLY A 50 19.76 -2.86 5.62
CA GLY A 50 19.13 -1.80 6.36
C GLY A 50 17.68 -2.09 6.77
N THR A 51 16.90 -1.04 6.95
CA THR A 51 15.51 -1.12 7.39
C THR A 51 14.56 -0.81 6.23
N ALA A 52 13.52 -1.63 6.06
CA ALA A 52 12.42 -1.38 5.14
C ALA A 52 11.11 -1.19 5.92
N LEU A 53 10.29 -0.23 5.48
CA LEU A 53 8.96 0.02 6.03
C LEU A 53 7.88 -0.32 5.02
N ASP A 54 6.84 -1.02 5.50
CA ASP A 54 5.61 -1.32 4.78
C ASP A 54 4.46 -0.63 5.51
N VAL A 55 4.06 0.56 5.05
CA VAL A 55 3.01 1.37 5.66
C VAL A 55 1.70 1.12 4.91
N GLY A 56 0.69 0.61 5.63
CA GLY A 56 -0.49 0.01 5.05
C GLY A 56 -0.19 -1.40 4.55
N ALA A 57 0.30 -2.25 5.47
CA ALA A 57 0.85 -3.56 5.09
C ALA A 57 -0.20 -4.60 4.68
N TRP A 58 -1.48 -4.38 5.02
CA TRP A 58 -2.60 -5.25 4.67
C TRP A 58 -2.34 -6.72 5.06
N TYR A 59 -2.40 -7.69 4.14
CA TYR A 59 -2.03 -9.10 4.37
C TYR A 59 -0.52 -9.38 4.29
N GLY A 60 0.32 -8.36 4.08
CA GLY A 60 1.78 -8.44 4.04
C GLY A 60 2.40 -8.98 2.75
N PRO A 61 1.85 -8.76 1.54
CA PRO A 61 2.49 -9.22 0.31
C PRO A 61 3.81 -8.49 0.05
N TRP A 62 3.88 -7.20 0.33
CA TRP A 62 5.10 -6.39 0.28
C TRP A 62 6.06 -6.76 1.40
N THR A 63 5.56 -6.82 2.65
CA THR A 63 6.31 -7.29 3.82
C THR A 63 7.07 -8.59 3.54
N GLN A 64 6.38 -9.59 2.94
CA GLN A 64 6.98 -10.88 2.60
C GLN A 64 8.18 -10.78 1.65
N ARG A 65 8.15 -9.82 0.72
CA ARG A 65 9.23 -9.62 -0.25
C ARG A 65 10.36 -8.79 0.32
N MET A 66 10.04 -7.74 1.09
CA MET A 66 11.01 -6.88 1.76
C MET A 66 11.91 -7.68 2.71
N ARG A 67 11.37 -8.64 3.47
CA ARG A 67 12.11 -9.54 4.37
C ARG A 67 13.22 -10.34 3.72
N LYS A 68 13.16 -10.54 2.42
CA LYS A 68 14.20 -11.27 1.66
C LYS A 68 15.37 -10.39 1.27
N ARG A 69 15.29 -9.08 1.54
CA ARG A 69 16.22 -8.10 1.02
C ARG A 69 16.71 -7.10 2.07
N ALA A 70 15.88 -6.72 3.03
CA ALA A 70 16.23 -5.86 4.16
C ALA A 70 16.73 -6.69 5.33
N ASP A 71 17.55 -6.07 6.20
CA ASP A 71 17.98 -6.66 7.47
C ASP A 71 16.85 -6.60 8.51
N ASN A 72 16.07 -5.50 8.48
CA ASN A 72 14.93 -5.27 9.35
C ASN A 72 13.71 -4.86 8.53
N VAL A 73 12.54 -5.34 8.93
CA VAL A 73 11.28 -4.91 8.34
C VAL A 73 10.32 -4.45 9.43
N VAL A 74 9.72 -3.29 9.21
CA VAL A 74 8.65 -2.75 10.05
C VAL A 74 7.39 -2.66 9.21
N ALA A 75 6.32 -3.32 9.64
CA ALA A 75 5.01 -3.25 9.01
C ALA A 75 4.08 -2.40 9.89
N ILE A 76 3.43 -1.40 9.32
CA ILE A 76 2.45 -0.56 10.01
C ILE A 76 1.08 -0.89 9.42
N GLU A 77 0.18 -1.41 10.26
CA GLU A 77 -1.16 -1.84 9.87
C GLU A 77 -2.16 -1.56 10.98
N PRO A 78 -3.12 -0.64 10.80
CA PRO A 78 -4.06 -0.28 11.86
C PRO A 78 -5.11 -1.35 12.17
N ASN A 79 -5.48 -2.18 11.18
CA ASN A 79 -6.45 -3.25 11.38
C ASN A 79 -5.85 -4.37 12.24
N GLU A 80 -6.50 -4.68 13.37
CA GLU A 80 -6.00 -5.66 14.33
C GLU A 80 -5.88 -7.07 13.76
N GLU A 81 -6.83 -7.52 12.95
CA GLU A 81 -6.83 -8.85 12.36
C GLU A 81 -5.70 -9.01 11.35
N LEU A 82 -5.51 -7.99 10.50
CA LEU A 82 -4.42 -7.96 9.53
C LEU A 82 -3.05 -7.88 10.21
N ALA A 83 -2.89 -7.00 11.20
CA ALA A 83 -1.66 -6.89 11.99
C ALA A 83 -1.30 -8.22 12.68
N ARG A 84 -2.31 -8.90 13.25
CA ARG A 84 -2.14 -10.22 13.89
C ARG A 84 -1.78 -11.30 12.86
N SER A 85 -2.37 -11.26 11.66
CA SER A 85 -2.05 -12.17 10.56
C SER A 85 -0.59 -12.01 10.09
N ILE A 86 -0.11 -10.76 9.98
CA ILE A 86 1.28 -10.45 9.60
C ILE A 86 2.25 -10.97 10.69
N SER A 87 1.98 -10.63 11.97
CA SER A 87 2.82 -11.05 13.10
C SER A 87 2.93 -12.58 13.20
N GLY A 88 1.81 -13.29 12.97
CA GLY A 88 1.79 -14.75 13.00
C GLY A 88 2.53 -15.38 11.82
N ALA A 89 2.52 -14.75 10.65
CA ALA A 89 3.21 -15.25 9.46
C ALA A 89 4.71 -14.90 9.43
N PHE A 90 5.09 -13.80 10.05
CA PHE A 90 6.44 -13.23 10.00
C PHE A 90 6.94 -12.82 11.39
N PRO A 91 7.39 -13.77 12.23
CA PRO A 91 7.82 -13.48 13.61
C PRO A 91 9.04 -12.54 13.72
N ASP A 92 9.80 -12.40 12.64
CA ASP A 92 10.98 -11.51 12.52
C ASP A 92 10.62 -10.09 12.08
N VAL A 93 9.34 -9.80 11.79
CA VAL A 93 8.86 -8.48 11.40
C VAL A 93 8.34 -7.74 12.64
N ARG A 94 8.78 -6.50 12.84
CA ARG A 94 8.17 -5.59 13.81
C ARG A 94 6.84 -5.09 13.26
N VAL A 95 5.73 -5.56 13.79
CA VAL A 95 4.40 -5.08 13.42
C VAL A 95 3.94 -3.99 14.39
N VAL A 96 3.55 -2.83 13.85
CA VAL A 96 3.05 -1.69 14.60
C VAL A 96 1.57 -1.50 14.24
N ARG A 97 0.69 -1.73 15.22
CA ARG A 97 -0.75 -1.53 15.05
C ARG A 97 -1.10 -0.06 15.25
N ALA A 98 -1.02 0.73 14.19
CA ALA A 98 -1.27 2.16 14.23
C ALA A 98 -1.58 2.71 12.82
N VAL A 99 -2.09 3.93 12.77
CA VAL A 99 -2.13 4.77 11.57
C VAL A 99 -0.88 5.63 11.54
N ALA A 100 -0.14 5.61 10.43
CA ALA A 100 0.97 6.53 10.19
C ALA A 100 0.41 7.90 9.78
N SER A 101 0.86 8.97 10.43
CA SER A 101 0.36 10.34 10.24
C SER A 101 1.44 11.36 10.56
N ASP A 102 1.10 12.65 10.46
CA ASP A 102 1.97 13.81 10.76
C ASP A 102 2.03 14.18 12.24
N HIS A 103 1.22 13.54 13.10
CA HIS A 103 1.23 13.76 14.53
C HIS A 103 0.77 12.51 15.31
N GLU A 104 1.12 12.44 16.57
CA GLU A 104 0.71 11.38 17.48
C GLU A 104 -0.69 11.61 18.03
N GLY A 105 -1.34 10.54 18.50
CA GLY A 105 -2.68 10.60 19.10
C GLY A 105 -3.51 9.37 18.79
N SER A 106 -4.78 9.58 18.48
CA SER A 106 -5.71 8.54 18.05
C SER A 106 -6.45 8.92 16.77
N ALA A 107 -6.90 7.92 16.03
CA ALA A 107 -7.72 8.08 14.83
C ALA A 107 -8.90 7.11 14.87
N GLU A 108 -9.98 7.46 14.20
CA GLU A 108 -11.09 6.56 13.93
C GLU A 108 -10.85 5.82 12.62
N LEU A 109 -10.75 4.50 12.68
CA LEU A 109 -10.63 3.63 11.52
C LEU A 109 -11.99 3.06 11.18
N PHE A 110 -12.47 3.27 9.96
CA PHE A 110 -13.73 2.72 9.48
C PHE A 110 -13.50 1.38 8.79
N LEU A 111 -14.16 0.34 9.29
CA LEU A 111 -14.08 -1.04 8.78
C LEU A 111 -15.40 -1.43 8.12
N PRO A 112 -15.42 -2.09 6.96
CA PRO A 112 -16.63 -2.63 6.35
C PRO A 112 -17.32 -3.61 7.30
N LYS A 113 -18.66 -3.56 7.41
CA LYS A 113 -19.44 -4.48 8.27
C LYS A 113 -19.57 -5.88 7.69
N ASP A 114 -19.58 -6.00 6.37
CA ASP A 114 -19.83 -7.25 5.68
C ASP A 114 -18.63 -7.65 4.79
N GLY A 115 -18.01 -8.74 5.13
CA GLY A 115 -16.96 -9.37 4.32
C GLY A 115 -15.58 -9.38 4.97
N PRO A 116 -14.65 -10.19 4.44
CA PRO A 116 -13.26 -10.11 4.84
C PRO A 116 -12.76 -8.69 4.57
N ALA A 117 -11.90 -8.17 5.44
CA ALA A 117 -11.29 -6.83 5.32
C ALA A 117 -10.48 -6.72 4.02
N VAL A 118 -11.19 -6.61 2.90
CA VAL A 118 -10.60 -6.55 1.56
C VAL A 118 -10.24 -5.09 1.28
N GLY A 119 -9.06 -4.67 1.75
CA GLY A 119 -8.36 -3.51 1.21
C GLY A 119 -9.00 -2.13 1.38
N THR A 120 -10.01 -1.96 2.23
CA THR A 120 -10.77 -0.70 2.33
C THR A 120 -10.98 -0.24 3.77
N SER A 121 -9.94 -0.31 4.59
CA SER A 121 -9.96 0.42 5.85
C SER A 121 -9.63 1.88 5.55
N SER A 122 -10.56 2.81 5.76
CA SER A 122 -10.38 4.24 5.48
C SER A 122 -10.48 5.06 6.77
N LEU A 123 -9.79 6.19 6.80
CA LEU A 123 -9.98 7.23 7.81
C LEU A 123 -11.14 8.17 7.45
N GLU A 124 -11.69 8.07 6.25
CA GLU A 124 -12.85 8.84 5.83
C GLU A 124 -14.15 8.05 6.04
N LEU A 125 -15.24 8.78 6.34
CA LEU A 125 -16.58 8.22 6.53
C LEU A 125 -17.01 7.44 5.28
N ALA A 126 -17.00 6.11 5.36
CA ALA A 126 -17.77 5.30 4.44
C ALA A 126 -19.28 5.46 4.75
N ASP A 127 -20.12 5.31 3.73
CA ASP A 127 -21.57 5.28 3.86
C ASP A 127 -21.98 4.35 5.01
N GLY A 128 -23.05 4.62 5.73
CA GLY A 128 -23.52 4.00 6.99
C GLY A 128 -23.43 2.47 7.18
N SER A 129 -22.60 1.77 6.40
CA SER A 129 -22.32 0.32 6.43
C SER A 129 -20.97 -0.03 7.09
N SER A 130 -20.30 0.92 7.74
CA SER A 130 -19.01 0.72 8.41
C SER A 130 -19.15 0.70 9.94
N THR A 131 -18.18 0.04 10.60
CA THR A 131 -17.99 0.11 12.06
C THR A 131 -16.72 0.91 12.30
N SER A 132 -16.72 1.88 13.23
CA SER A 132 -15.53 2.62 13.61
C SER A 132 -14.80 1.95 14.78
N VAL A 133 -13.47 1.97 14.74
CA VAL A 133 -12.59 1.51 15.81
C VAL A 133 -11.53 2.58 16.05
N THR A 134 -11.34 2.98 17.29
CA THR A 134 -10.25 3.89 17.66
C THR A 134 -8.92 3.16 17.64
N VAL A 135 -7.94 3.70 16.90
CA VAL A 135 -6.59 3.15 16.76
C VAL A 135 -5.54 4.21 17.09
N PRO A 136 -4.35 3.81 17.57
CA PRO A 136 -3.23 4.74 17.75
C PRO A 136 -2.85 5.42 16.43
N ARG A 137 -2.48 6.70 16.52
CA ARG A 137 -1.88 7.48 15.46
C ARG A 137 -0.43 7.78 15.85
N ILE A 138 0.50 7.54 14.94
CA ILE A 138 1.93 7.70 15.18
C ILE A 138 2.59 8.46 14.02
N THR A 139 3.74 9.06 14.30
CA THR A 139 4.67 9.51 13.26
C THR A 139 5.69 8.40 12.99
N ILE A 140 6.14 8.28 11.73
CA ILE A 140 7.22 7.34 11.37
C ILE A 140 8.53 7.75 12.09
N ASP A 141 8.78 9.05 12.20
CA ASP A 141 9.92 9.60 12.94
C ASP A 141 9.92 9.19 14.42
N GLY A 142 8.74 9.12 15.04
CA GLY A 142 8.55 8.69 16.43
C GLY A 142 8.91 7.21 16.69
N LEU A 143 9.02 6.38 15.64
CA LEU A 143 9.45 5.00 15.77
C LEU A 143 10.95 4.85 16.05
N GLY A 144 11.76 5.91 15.89
CA GLY A 144 13.19 5.93 16.14
C GLY A 144 14.00 4.98 15.27
N LEU A 145 13.56 4.78 14.01
CA LEU A 145 14.21 3.87 13.07
C LEU A 145 15.50 4.49 12.50
N HIS A 146 16.44 3.63 12.13
CA HIS A 146 17.72 4.01 11.53
C HIS A 146 18.00 3.18 10.29
N ASP A 147 18.88 3.72 9.41
CA ASP A 147 19.29 3.09 8.15
C ASP A 147 18.06 2.65 7.33
N VAL A 148 17.07 3.55 7.24
CA VAL A 148 15.86 3.31 6.44
C VAL A 148 16.24 3.46 4.98
N ARG A 149 16.18 2.37 4.23
CA ARG A 149 16.56 2.32 2.81
C ARG A 149 15.40 2.23 1.86
N PHE A 150 14.26 1.77 2.35
CA PHE A 150 13.05 1.62 1.56
C PHE A 150 11.81 1.91 2.40
N LEU A 151 10.87 2.67 1.82
CA LEU A 151 9.61 3.01 2.45
C LEU A 151 8.48 2.89 1.42
N LYS A 152 7.58 1.92 1.62
CA LYS A 152 6.30 1.84 0.90
C LYS A 152 5.23 2.54 1.71
N ILE A 153 4.41 3.35 1.05
CA ILE A 153 3.23 3.99 1.65
C ILE A 153 2.01 3.71 0.76
N ASP A 154 0.98 3.11 1.37
CA ASP A 154 -0.28 2.76 0.75
C ASP A 154 -1.36 2.76 1.86
N VAL A 155 -1.95 3.93 2.09
CA VAL A 155 -2.79 4.22 3.27
C VAL A 155 -4.12 4.87 2.90
N GLU A 156 -4.58 4.64 1.67
CA GLU A 156 -5.93 4.97 1.18
C GLU A 156 -6.34 6.43 1.47
N GLY A 157 -5.53 7.39 0.96
CA GLY A 157 -5.83 8.81 1.04
C GLY A 157 -5.15 9.56 2.19
N HIS A 158 -4.25 8.92 2.94
CA HIS A 158 -3.53 9.55 4.05
C HIS A 158 -2.01 9.65 3.81
N GLU A 159 -1.57 9.46 2.55
CA GLU A 159 -0.16 9.38 2.14
C GLU A 159 0.60 10.68 2.48
N LEU A 160 -0.02 11.83 2.23
CA LEU A 160 0.61 13.13 2.51
C LEU A 160 0.93 13.30 4.01
N SER A 161 0.01 12.91 4.89
CA SER A 161 0.22 12.98 6.33
C SER A 161 1.27 11.96 6.80
N ALA A 162 1.27 10.74 6.25
CA ALA A 162 2.29 9.73 6.53
C ALA A 162 3.68 10.21 6.10
N LEU A 163 3.82 10.83 4.94
CA LEU A 163 5.07 11.44 4.46
C LEU A 163 5.57 12.54 5.38
N ARG A 164 4.69 13.46 5.81
CA ARG A 164 5.05 14.51 6.76
C ARG A 164 5.54 13.97 8.09
N GLY A 165 4.91 12.88 8.58
CA GLY A 165 5.34 12.19 9.79
C GLY A 165 6.62 11.36 9.63
N ALA A 166 7.17 11.27 8.43
CA ALA A 166 8.42 10.60 8.10
C ALA A 166 9.53 11.58 7.68
N ALA A 167 9.27 12.89 7.72
CA ALA A 167 10.14 13.91 7.13
C ALA A 167 11.58 13.84 7.67
N GLY A 168 11.76 13.67 8.98
CA GLY A 168 13.09 13.56 9.61
C GLY A 168 13.82 12.28 9.19
N THR A 169 13.11 11.15 9.09
CA THR A 169 13.65 9.87 8.61
C THR A 169 14.04 9.97 7.14
N ILE A 170 13.18 10.57 6.32
CA ILE A 170 13.42 10.74 4.87
C ILE A 170 14.60 11.68 4.62
N ASP A 171 14.70 12.77 5.36
CA ASP A 171 15.83 13.72 5.22
C ASP A 171 17.17 13.08 5.62
N ARG A 172 17.19 12.40 6.75
CA ARG A 172 18.39 11.74 7.30
C ARG A 172 18.89 10.60 6.44
N ASP A 173 18.01 9.67 6.05
CA ASP A 173 18.39 8.39 5.45
C ASP A 173 18.27 8.39 3.91
N GLY A 174 17.42 9.25 3.33
CA GLY A 174 17.16 9.35 1.89
C GLY A 174 16.69 8.04 1.25
N PRO A 175 15.66 7.36 1.84
CA PRO A 175 15.20 6.07 1.34
C PRO A 175 14.66 6.15 -0.07
N VAL A 176 14.65 5.02 -0.78
CA VAL A 176 13.80 4.86 -1.95
C VAL A 176 12.35 4.74 -1.46
N LEU A 177 11.43 5.51 -2.08
CA LEU A 177 10.03 5.52 -1.71
C LEU A 177 9.19 4.86 -2.80
N LEU A 178 8.19 4.08 -2.42
CA LEU A 178 7.13 3.60 -3.30
C LEU A 178 5.80 4.03 -2.69
N ILE A 179 5.08 4.89 -3.38
CA ILE A 179 3.86 5.51 -2.84
C ILE A 179 2.70 5.19 -3.76
N GLU A 180 1.62 4.65 -3.20
CA GLU A 180 0.36 4.52 -3.91
C GLU A 180 -0.36 5.87 -3.90
N VAL A 181 -0.79 6.35 -5.08
CA VAL A 181 -1.46 7.63 -5.25
C VAL A 181 -2.68 7.47 -6.16
N GLU A 182 -3.82 7.94 -5.69
CA GLU A 182 -5.07 7.88 -6.45
C GLU A 182 -5.80 9.22 -6.42
N GLU A 183 -5.86 9.90 -7.58
CA GLU A 183 -6.54 11.20 -7.74
C GLU A 183 -8.02 11.15 -7.37
N ARG A 184 -8.66 9.98 -7.46
CA ARG A 184 -10.07 9.79 -7.06
C ARG A 184 -10.27 9.79 -5.54
N ILE A 185 -9.22 9.53 -4.75
CA ILE A 185 -9.25 9.46 -3.29
C ILE A 185 -8.81 10.79 -2.71
N GLN A 186 -7.67 11.31 -3.17
CA GLN A 186 -7.14 12.61 -2.73
C GLN A 186 -6.38 13.30 -3.87
N PRO A 187 -6.26 14.65 -3.86
CA PRO A 187 -5.39 15.36 -4.78
C PRO A 187 -3.94 14.88 -4.66
N ILE A 188 -3.35 14.39 -5.75
CA ILE A 188 -1.98 13.85 -5.75
C ILE A 188 -0.90 14.93 -5.91
N ALA A 189 -1.26 16.14 -6.40
CA ALA A 189 -0.30 17.22 -6.59
C ALA A 189 0.47 17.60 -5.32
N PRO A 190 -0.16 17.74 -4.13
CA PRO A 190 0.58 18.09 -2.90
C PRO A 190 1.62 17.05 -2.49
N ILE A 191 1.42 15.76 -2.84
CA ILE A 191 2.39 14.69 -2.60
C ILE A 191 3.60 14.90 -3.52
N PHE A 192 3.37 15.16 -4.80
CA PHE A 192 4.44 15.35 -5.78
C PHE A 192 5.24 16.63 -5.50
N ASP A 193 4.57 17.72 -5.16
CA ASP A 193 5.20 19.00 -4.81
C ASP A 193 6.13 18.82 -3.59
N LEU A 194 5.65 18.15 -2.53
CA LEU A 194 6.45 17.87 -1.33
C LEU A 194 7.69 17.01 -1.65
N LEU A 195 7.55 16.00 -2.49
CA LEU A 195 8.65 15.10 -2.84
C LEU A 195 9.67 15.79 -3.77
N ASP A 196 9.20 16.67 -4.66
CA ASP A 196 10.09 17.49 -5.50
C ASP A 196 10.90 18.48 -4.64
N GLU A 197 10.27 19.14 -3.66
CA GLU A 197 10.95 19.99 -2.67
C GLU A 197 12.03 19.21 -1.89
N TRP A 198 11.82 17.92 -1.62
CA TRP A 198 12.79 17.06 -0.96
C TRP A 198 13.84 16.46 -1.90
N GLY A 199 13.81 16.85 -3.19
CA GLY A 199 14.78 16.44 -4.20
C GLY A 199 14.57 15.02 -4.75
N TYR A 200 13.35 14.50 -4.68
CA TYR A 200 12.99 13.21 -5.27
C TYR A 200 12.48 13.36 -6.69
N ARG A 201 12.78 12.35 -7.52
CA ARG A 201 12.22 12.20 -8.87
C ARG A 201 11.34 10.96 -8.92
N GLY A 202 10.17 11.11 -9.51
CA GLY A 202 9.17 10.06 -9.64
C GLY A 202 9.35 9.24 -10.91
N TYR A 203 9.03 7.94 -10.82
CA TYR A 203 8.99 7.00 -11.92
C TYR A 203 7.75 6.11 -11.79
N VAL A 204 7.17 5.73 -12.91
CA VAL A 204 6.02 4.82 -12.99
C VAL A 204 6.36 3.63 -13.87
N LEU A 205 5.66 2.51 -13.63
CA LEU A 205 5.84 1.26 -14.39
C LEU A 205 4.53 0.94 -15.17
N PRO A 206 4.23 1.66 -16.27
CA PRO A 206 2.97 1.46 -16.99
C PRO A 206 2.90 0.10 -17.70
N GLU A 207 4.03 -0.44 -18.09
CA GLU A 207 4.16 -1.75 -18.73
C GLU A 207 5.24 -2.61 -18.08
N ARG A 208 6.44 -2.59 -18.64
CA ARG A 208 7.61 -3.36 -18.17
C ARG A 208 8.85 -2.51 -17.94
N GLU A 209 8.78 -1.25 -18.32
CA GLU A 209 9.89 -0.29 -18.23
C GLU A 209 9.47 0.88 -17.34
N TRP A 210 10.40 1.34 -16.54
CA TRP A 210 10.22 2.52 -15.70
C TRP A 210 10.29 3.78 -16.57
N VAL A 211 9.24 4.58 -16.50
CA VAL A 211 9.10 5.86 -17.23
C VAL A 211 9.16 6.98 -16.21
N PRO A 212 9.92 8.07 -16.47
CA PRO A 212 9.86 9.26 -15.62
C PRO A 212 8.41 9.75 -15.46
N LEU A 213 8.03 10.11 -14.24
CA LEU A 213 6.68 10.62 -13.96
C LEU A 213 6.37 11.89 -14.76
N ALA A 214 7.41 12.71 -15.05
CA ALA A 214 7.28 13.91 -15.87
C ALA A 214 6.84 13.62 -17.33
N ASP A 215 7.11 12.42 -17.82
CA ASP A 215 6.77 11.97 -19.18
C ASP A 215 5.47 11.15 -19.23
N PHE A 216 4.76 11.03 -18.09
CA PHE A 216 3.56 10.19 -17.97
C PHE A 216 2.39 10.94 -17.35
N ASP A 217 1.28 11.05 -18.07
CA ASP A 217 0.04 11.62 -17.51
C ASP A 217 -0.70 10.60 -16.65
N ILE A 218 -0.30 10.51 -15.38
CA ILE A 218 -0.90 9.59 -14.41
C ILE A 218 -2.40 9.86 -14.20
N ARG A 219 -2.83 11.11 -14.24
CA ARG A 219 -4.25 11.49 -14.08
C ARG A 219 -5.09 11.03 -15.27
N ALA A 220 -4.59 11.20 -16.50
CA ALA A 220 -5.28 10.69 -17.69
C ALA A 220 -5.35 9.16 -17.67
N ASN A 221 -4.26 8.48 -17.27
CA ASN A 221 -4.25 7.02 -17.11
C ASN A 221 -5.29 6.56 -16.10
N GLN A 222 -5.34 7.17 -14.92
CA GLN A 222 -6.27 6.82 -13.85
C GLN A 222 -7.73 7.05 -14.28
N ARG A 223 -8.05 8.20 -14.90
CA ARG A 223 -9.40 8.46 -15.44
C ARG A 223 -9.83 7.43 -16.50
N GLY A 224 -8.93 7.08 -17.41
CA GLY A 224 -9.21 6.12 -18.48
C GLY A 224 -9.34 4.66 -18.02
N ALA A 225 -8.75 4.30 -16.87
CA ALA A 225 -8.70 2.94 -16.37
C ALA A 225 -9.62 2.68 -15.15
N ILE A 226 -10.36 3.68 -14.68
CA ILE A 226 -11.18 3.62 -13.45
C ILE A 226 -12.19 2.45 -13.45
N ALA A 227 -12.78 2.14 -14.60
CA ALA A 227 -13.70 1.03 -14.76
C ALA A 227 -13.09 -0.36 -14.43
N ARG A 228 -11.77 -0.45 -14.26
CA ARG A 228 -11.04 -1.69 -13.96
C ARG A 228 -10.70 -1.84 -12.50
N VAL A 229 -10.51 -0.73 -11.79
CA VAL A 229 -10.24 -0.73 -10.35
C VAL A 229 -11.41 -1.35 -9.59
N THR A 230 -12.63 -1.17 -10.11
CA THR A 230 -13.86 -1.76 -9.57
C THR A 230 -14.05 -3.24 -9.92
N GLN A 231 -13.12 -3.84 -10.71
CA GLN A 231 -13.21 -5.26 -11.06
C GLN A 231 -12.58 -6.16 -10.01
N SER A 232 -13.12 -7.40 -9.88
CA SER A 232 -12.57 -8.40 -8.97
C SER A 232 -11.09 -8.71 -9.25
N LEU A 233 -10.34 -9.07 -8.21
CA LEU A 233 -8.92 -9.43 -8.28
C LEU A 233 -8.64 -10.47 -9.39
N ALA A 234 -9.54 -11.45 -9.56
CA ALA A 234 -9.44 -12.47 -10.61
C ALA A 234 -9.47 -11.88 -12.03
N ARG A 235 -10.29 -10.85 -12.28
CA ARG A 235 -10.32 -10.16 -13.57
C ARG A 235 -9.08 -9.30 -13.81
N ARG A 236 -8.53 -8.67 -12.77
CA ARG A 236 -7.27 -7.90 -12.89
C ARG A 236 -6.09 -8.79 -13.31
N VAL A 237 -6.10 -10.06 -12.93
CA VAL A 237 -5.06 -11.05 -13.29
C VAL A 237 -5.19 -11.54 -14.74
N VAL A 238 -6.42 -11.63 -15.28
CA VAL A 238 -6.71 -12.33 -16.54
C VAL A 238 -6.84 -11.38 -17.74
N LEU A 239 -7.25 -10.12 -17.53
CA LEU A 239 -7.53 -9.20 -18.65
C LEU A 239 -6.30 -8.36 -19.02
N PRO A 240 -5.94 -8.32 -20.33
CA PRO A 240 -4.90 -7.41 -20.80
C PRO A 240 -5.38 -5.97 -20.95
N ARG A 241 -4.57 -5.05 -20.58
CA ARG A 241 -4.31 -3.60 -20.76
C ARG A 241 -5.39 -2.61 -21.25
N PRO A 242 -5.27 -1.31 -20.92
CA PRO A 242 -4.19 -0.61 -20.23
C PRO A 242 -4.23 -0.81 -18.73
N ARG A 243 -3.04 -0.80 -18.11
CA ARG A 243 -2.87 -0.93 -16.66
C ARG A 243 -3.34 0.36 -15.96
N TYR A 244 -3.99 0.21 -14.81
CA TYR A 244 -4.20 1.31 -13.87
C TYR A 244 -2.89 1.53 -13.10
N VAL A 245 -2.31 2.70 -13.25
CA VAL A 245 -1.05 3.06 -12.60
C VAL A 245 -1.38 3.94 -11.40
N ASN A 246 -1.09 3.43 -10.21
CA ASN A 246 -1.28 4.14 -8.94
C ASN A 246 -0.02 4.10 -8.05
N SER A 247 0.95 3.24 -8.35
CA SER A 247 2.22 3.16 -7.63
C SER A 247 3.29 3.99 -8.33
N VAL A 248 3.88 4.93 -7.60
CA VAL A 248 4.98 5.78 -8.07
C VAL A 248 6.22 5.51 -7.23
N LEU A 249 7.31 5.18 -7.92
CA LEU A 249 8.64 5.01 -7.34
C LEU A 249 9.35 6.36 -7.31
N PHE A 250 9.85 6.77 -6.14
CA PHE A 250 10.62 7.99 -5.99
C PHE A 250 12.04 7.69 -5.54
N LYS A 251 12.99 8.34 -6.19
CA LYS A 251 14.42 8.25 -5.87
C LYS A 251 14.99 9.64 -5.71
N ARG A 252 15.85 9.84 -4.70
CA ARG A 252 16.58 11.09 -4.52
C ARG A 252 17.76 11.13 -5.50
N GLU A 253 17.92 12.24 -6.22
CA GLU A 253 19.06 12.40 -7.14
C GLU A 253 20.37 12.53 -6.34
N GLY A 254 21.40 11.82 -6.77
CA GLY A 254 22.75 11.95 -6.21
C GLY A 254 23.10 11.01 -5.05
N ARG A 255 22.28 9.98 -4.79
CA ARG A 255 22.65 8.89 -3.86
C ARG A 255 22.54 7.52 -4.51
#